data_ef7874c212cb5c156708d3f213fa2742
#
_entry.id   ef7874c212cb5c156708d3f213fa2742
#
_cell.length_a   1.000
_cell.length_b   1.000
_cell.length_c   1.000
_cell.angle_alpha   90.00
_cell.angle_beta   90.00
_cell.angle_gamma   90.00
#
_symmetry.space_group_name_H-M   'P 1'
#
loop_
_entity.id
_entity.type
_entity.pdbx_description
1 polymer ?
#
loop_
_entity_poly.entity_id
_entity_poly.type
_entity_poly.pdbx_seq_one_letter_code
_entity_poly.pdbx_strand_id
1 'polypeptide(L)' 'VLLDPPRTGAGRVVVDQISAAAPRAVGYVSCDPASFARDLAWFREAGWELDVLRVFDLYPHTHHMESFAVLRRP' A
#
# COMPACT_ATOMS: atom_id res chain seq x y z
N VAL A 1 0.54 -11.13 -3.56
CA VAL A 1 1.72 -10.37 -3.11
C VAL A 1 1.38 -9.59 -1.86
N LEU A 2 2.23 -9.69 -0.86
CA LEU A 2 2.13 -8.91 0.36
C LEU A 2 3.35 -7.99 0.46
N LEU A 3 3.10 -6.70 0.62
CA LEU A 3 4.13 -5.70 0.82
C LEU A 3 4.12 -5.20 2.26
N ASP A 4 5.29 -5.11 2.85
CA ASP A 4 5.51 -4.49 4.16
C ASP A 4 6.77 -3.62 4.05
N PRO A 5 6.69 -2.49 3.32
CA PRO A 5 7.87 -1.68 3.04
C PRO A 5 8.30 -0.86 4.26
N PRO A 6 9.51 -0.28 4.22
CA PRO A 6 9.95 0.66 5.25
C PRO A 6 9.11 1.94 5.22
N ARG A 7 9.38 2.88 6.15
CA ARG A 7 8.65 4.15 6.25
C ARG A 7 8.70 5.00 4.99
N THR A 8 9.75 4.85 4.20
CA THR A 8 9.88 5.55 2.92
C THR A 8 8.92 5.02 1.85
N GLY A 9 8.21 3.92 2.15
CA GLY A 9 7.29 3.29 1.23
C GLY A 9 7.98 2.32 0.28
N ALA A 10 7.19 1.73 -0.61
CA ALA A 10 7.70 0.81 -1.62
C ALA A 10 8.44 1.53 -2.74
N GLY A 11 7.94 2.71 -3.14
CA GLY A 11 8.50 3.49 -4.21
C GLY A 11 7.98 3.08 -5.58
N ARG A 12 8.17 3.96 -6.55
CA ARG A 12 7.60 3.78 -7.89
C ARG A 12 8.17 2.56 -8.62
N VAL A 13 9.46 2.28 -8.45
CA VAL A 13 10.08 1.13 -9.10
C VAL A 13 9.43 -0.17 -8.66
N VAL A 14 9.18 -0.34 -7.36
CA VAL A 14 8.53 -1.54 -6.83
C VAL A 14 7.08 -1.63 -7.30
N VAL A 15 6.35 -0.51 -7.32
CA VAL A 15 4.98 -0.46 -7.85
C VAL A 15 4.96 -0.90 -9.31
N ASP A 16 5.88 -0.41 -10.13
CA ASP A 16 5.98 -0.77 -11.54
C ASP A 16 6.33 -2.25 -11.72
N GLN A 17 7.25 -2.78 -10.91
CA GLN A 17 7.63 -4.20 -10.96
C GLN A 17 6.47 -5.12 -10.60
N ILE A 18 5.71 -4.78 -9.57
CA ILE A 18 4.54 -5.56 -9.16
C ILE A 18 3.47 -5.49 -10.24
N SER A 19 3.24 -4.32 -10.81
CA SER A 19 2.26 -4.12 -11.87
C SER A 19 2.62 -4.92 -13.12
N ALA A 20 3.90 -5.01 -13.45
CA ALA A 20 4.38 -5.81 -14.57
C ALA A 20 4.23 -7.31 -14.33
N ALA A 21 4.42 -7.78 -13.09
CA ALA A 21 4.23 -9.17 -12.71
C ALA A 21 2.76 -9.60 -12.71
N ALA A 22 1.84 -8.63 -12.65
CA ALA A 22 0.39 -8.81 -12.76
C ALA A 22 -0.17 -9.85 -11.77
N PRO A 23 0.11 -9.74 -10.45
CA PRO A 23 -0.53 -10.62 -9.47
C PRO A 23 -2.03 -10.33 -9.38
N ARG A 24 -2.81 -11.27 -8.84
CA ARG A 24 -4.26 -11.10 -8.69
C ARG A 24 -4.62 -10.01 -7.68
N ALA A 25 -3.82 -9.89 -6.63
CA ALA A 25 -4.05 -8.93 -5.58
C ALA A 25 -2.74 -8.53 -4.94
N VAL A 26 -2.72 -7.33 -4.36
CA VAL A 26 -1.60 -6.82 -3.58
C VAL A 26 -2.13 -6.42 -2.21
N GLY A 27 -1.55 -7.00 -1.16
CA GLY A 27 -1.76 -6.54 0.20
C GLY A 27 -0.63 -5.59 0.58
N TYR A 28 -0.95 -4.47 1.16
CA TYR A 28 0.02 -3.44 1.52
C TYR A 28 -0.17 -3.04 2.99
N VAL A 29 0.85 -3.24 3.80
CA VAL A 29 0.89 -2.81 5.19
C VAL A 29 1.85 -1.63 5.29
N SER A 30 1.43 -0.54 5.91
CA SER A 30 2.26 0.65 6.05
C SER A 30 2.13 1.26 7.43
N CYS A 31 3.24 1.76 7.97
CA CYS A 31 3.26 2.55 9.19
C CYS A 31 3.43 4.06 8.94
N ASP A 32 3.52 4.47 7.67
CA ASP A 32 3.66 5.88 7.31
C ASP A 32 2.55 6.31 6.36
N PRO A 33 1.59 7.15 6.82
CA PRO A 33 0.45 7.55 6.00
C PRO A 33 0.83 8.30 4.72
N ALA A 34 1.87 9.11 4.75
CA ALA A 34 2.26 9.92 3.59
C ALA A 34 2.80 9.06 2.45
N SER A 35 3.75 8.15 2.73
CA SER A 35 4.28 7.25 1.72
C SER A 35 3.25 6.22 1.27
N PHE A 36 2.35 5.81 2.17
CA PHE A 36 1.24 4.92 1.84
C PHE A 36 0.31 5.56 0.79
N ALA A 37 -0.11 6.80 1.03
CA ALA A 37 -0.98 7.52 0.10
C ALA A 37 -0.30 7.72 -1.27
N ARG A 38 0.99 8.06 -1.27
CA ARG A 38 1.77 8.22 -2.49
C ARG A 38 1.84 6.92 -3.30
N ASP A 39 2.17 5.81 -2.64
CA ASP A 39 2.27 4.52 -3.30
C ASP A 39 0.91 4.04 -3.83
N LEU A 40 -0.17 4.27 -3.07
CA LEU A 40 -1.52 3.95 -3.54
C LEU A 40 -1.89 4.73 -4.79
N ALA A 41 -1.49 6.01 -4.87
CA ALA A 41 -1.72 6.82 -6.07
C ALA A 41 -1.01 6.22 -7.29
N TRP A 42 0.22 5.76 -7.13
CA TRP A 42 0.96 5.10 -8.20
C TRP A 42 0.33 3.76 -8.62
N PHE A 43 -0.18 2.98 -7.67
CA PHE A 43 -0.93 1.77 -7.99
C PHE A 43 -2.19 2.09 -8.79
N ARG A 44 -2.92 3.12 -8.42
CA ARG A 44 -4.12 3.55 -9.17
C ARG A 44 -3.78 3.98 -10.59
N GLU A 45 -2.69 4.71 -10.79
CA GLU A 45 -2.20 5.06 -12.13
C GLU A 45 -1.89 3.82 -12.97
N ALA A 46 -1.42 2.74 -12.34
CA ALA A 46 -1.12 1.48 -13.00
C ALA A 46 -2.35 0.60 -13.23
N GLY A 47 -3.54 1.08 -12.88
CA GLY A 47 -4.79 0.36 -13.12
C GLY A 47 -5.30 -0.47 -11.96
N TRP A 48 -4.70 -0.36 -10.77
CA TRP A 48 -5.15 -1.07 -9.59
C TRP A 48 -6.31 -0.34 -8.93
N GLU A 49 -7.24 -1.10 -8.36
CA GLU A 49 -8.36 -0.57 -7.58
C GLU A 49 -8.21 -0.95 -6.12
N LEU A 50 -8.58 -0.03 -5.24
CA LEU A 50 -8.58 -0.25 -3.80
C LEU A 50 -9.82 -1.06 -3.41
N ASP A 51 -9.63 -2.29 -2.99
CA ASP A 51 -10.70 -3.19 -2.59
C ASP A 51 -11.00 -3.08 -1.09
N VAL A 52 -9.96 -3.05 -0.26
CA VAL A 52 -10.08 -2.94 1.19
C VAL A 52 -9.09 -1.89 1.70
N LEU A 53 -9.55 -1.07 2.62
CA LEU A 53 -8.70 -0.15 3.37
C LEU A 53 -9.05 -0.23 4.84
N ARG A 54 -8.05 -0.52 5.68
CA ARG A 54 -8.18 -0.53 7.13
C ARG A 54 -7.06 0.33 7.73
N VAL A 55 -7.40 1.09 8.75
CA VAL A 55 -6.44 1.88 9.51
C VAL A 55 -6.58 1.47 10.98
N PHE A 56 -5.47 1.10 11.58
CA PHE A 56 -5.42 0.66 12.97
C PHE A 56 -4.61 1.64 13.80
N ASP A 57 -5.18 2.16 14.86
CA ASP A 57 -4.48 2.95 15.86
C ASP A 57 -4.07 2.02 17.01
N LEU A 58 -2.88 1.43 16.88
CA LEU A 58 -2.40 0.40 17.80
C LEU A 58 -1.94 0.99 19.15
N TYR A 59 -1.61 2.28 19.16
CA TYR A 59 -1.05 2.94 20.34
C TYR A 59 -1.70 4.32 20.50
N PRO A 60 -2.82 4.43 21.23
CA PRO A 60 -3.62 5.67 21.27
C PRO A 60 -2.88 6.89 21.83
N HIS A 61 -1.77 6.69 22.54
CA HIS A 61 -0.94 7.78 23.09
C HIS A 61 0.32 8.06 22.28
N THR A 62 0.48 7.40 21.14
CA THR A 62 1.60 7.60 20.24
C THR A 62 1.05 7.81 18.83
N HIS A 63 1.84 8.39 17.95
CA HIS A 63 1.41 8.63 16.55
C HIS A 63 1.67 7.43 15.64
N HIS A 64 1.69 6.21 16.18
CA HIS A 64 1.87 4.99 15.42
C HIS A 64 0.54 4.49 14.88
N MET A 65 0.35 4.67 13.58
CA MET A 65 -0.80 4.15 12.86
C MET A 65 -0.33 3.09 11.87
N GLU A 66 -1.04 1.96 11.84
CA GLU A 66 -0.86 0.95 10.81
C GLU A 66 -1.99 1.03 9.81
N SER A 67 -1.66 1.07 8.54
CA SER A 67 -2.62 1.05 7.45
C SER A 67 -2.46 -0.24 6.65
N PHE A 68 -3.60 -0.81 6.25
CA PHE A 68 -3.62 -2.02 5.44
C PHE A 68 -4.55 -1.81 4.26
N ALA A 69 -4.08 -2.12 3.07
CA ALA A 69 -4.87 -2.03 1.87
C ALA A 69 -4.78 -3.32 1.06
N VAL A 70 -5.87 -3.70 0.43
CA VAL A 70 -5.89 -4.72 -0.60
C VAL A 70 -6.23 -4.07 -1.92
N LEU A 71 -5.38 -4.27 -2.90
CA LEU A 71 -5.53 -3.71 -4.24
C LEU A 71 -5.77 -4.86 -5.22
N ARG A 72 -6.68 -4.64 -6.15
CA ARG A 72 -7.00 -5.61 -7.20
C ARG A 72 -7.05 -4.92 -8.56
N ARG A 73 -6.74 -5.67 -9.60
CA ARG A 73 -6.98 -5.24 -10.97
C ARG A 73 -8.27 -5.87 -11.47
N PRO A 74 -9.11 -5.10 -12.15
CA PRO A 74 -10.28 -5.66 -12.84
C PRO A 74 -9.88 -6.54 -14.02
#